data_adbbbc5af809ec0f3b744911d46f2287
#
_entry.id   adbbbc5af809ec0f3b744911d46f2287
#
_cell.length_a   1.000
_cell.length_b   1.000
_cell.length_c   1.000
_cell.angle_alpha   90.00
_cell.angle_beta   90.00
_cell.angle_gamma   90.00
#
_symmetry.space_group_name_H-M   'P 1'
#
loop_
_entity.id
_entity.type
_entity.pdbx_description
1 polymer ?
#
loop_
_entity_poly.entity_id
_entity_poly.type
_entity_poly.pdbx_seq_one_letter_code
_entity_poly.pdbx_strand_id
1 'polypeptide(L)'
;MTTQAIPAEELEKFTTNNRREIIFYLHQLINDGERVSVIFDSGNETVLTLLLDVDEAENMLIFDWGGSETSNRKLLQSDHSYFVCAPHGVKNQFSTGLIYEVTFQKRRAFSTRLPDHYTRLQRREFFRLVLPMTRRPPCVIQQEGKPVLNLSVVDISIGGVAAELPGGGLDVELGQILSKARIDLKTIGTIEVDLQVCNRAEIQRGGKPVSRIGCSFVKLSHTMENQLQRFITDVQREERARLGS
;
A
#
# COMPACT_ATOMS: atom_id res chain seq x y z
N MET A 1 -1.83 -6.23 -13.37
CA MET A 1 -0.87 -6.00 -12.26
C MET A 1 -0.63 -7.33 -11.59
N THR A 2 0.50 -7.97 -11.85
CA THR A 2 0.86 -9.23 -11.20
C THR A 2 1.29 -8.87 -9.77
N THR A 3 0.40 -9.05 -8.83
CA THR A 3 0.72 -8.90 -7.41
C THR A 3 1.61 -10.08 -7.06
N GLN A 4 2.92 -9.88 -6.96
CA GLN A 4 3.81 -10.90 -6.41
C GLN A 4 3.28 -11.30 -5.04
N ALA A 5 3.10 -12.60 -4.84
CA ALA A 5 2.72 -13.14 -3.55
C ALA A 5 3.80 -12.74 -2.53
N ILE A 6 3.35 -12.22 -1.38
CA ILE A 6 4.24 -11.83 -0.30
C ILE A 6 4.73 -13.13 0.35
N PRO A 7 6.05 -13.30 0.56
CA PRO A 7 6.57 -14.46 1.28
C PRO A 7 5.93 -14.60 2.66
N ALA A 8 5.66 -15.84 3.09
CA ALA A 8 5.00 -16.10 4.37
C ALA A 8 5.77 -15.50 5.56
N GLU A 9 7.10 -15.58 5.57
CA GLU A 9 7.96 -14.98 6.59
C GLU A 9 7.84 -13.45 6.67
N GLU A 10 7.56 -12.81 5.55
CA GLU A 10 7.32 -11.35 5.52
C GLU A 10 5.92 -10.99 6.02
N LEU A 11 4.93 -11.86 5.77
CA LEU A 11 3.57 -11.71 6.27
C LEU A 11 3.51 -11.80 7.81
N GLU A 12 4.29 -12.69 8.40
CA GLU A 12 4.35 -12.86 9.86
C GLU A 12 4.73 -11.56 10.60
N LYS A 13 5.66 -10.79 10.04
CA LYS A 13 6.09 -9.50 10.63
C LYS A 13 4.97 -8.45 10.71
N PHE A 14 3.95 -8.60 9.90
CA PHE A 14 2.80 -7.69 9.82
C PHE A 14 1.51 -8.31 10.38
N THR A 15 1.63 -9.49 11.00
CA THR A 15 0.50 -10.23 11.55
C THR A 15 0.57 -10.22 13.07
N THR A 16 -0.52 -9.79 13.69
CA THR A 16 -0.70 -9.87 15.14
C THR A 16 -1.70 -10.95 15.50
N ASN A 17 -1.44 -11.64 16.62
CA ASN A 17 -2.38 -12.52 17.33
C ASN A 17 -2.81 -11.92 18.67
N ASN A 18 -2.39 -10.69 18.95
CA ASN A 18 -2.77 -9.99 20.16
C ASN A 18 -4.24 -9.55 20.07
N ARG A 19 -5.07 -10.12 20.94
CA ARG A 19 -6.51 -9.86 20.98
C ARG A 19 -6.86 -8.37 21.06
N ARG A 20 -6.16 -7.59 21.88
CA ARG A 20 -6.44 -6.16 22.06
C ARG A 20 -6.12 -5.37 20.80
N GLU A 21 -5.04 -5.71 20.12
CA GLU A 21 -4.67 -5.07 18.85
C GLU A 21 -5.65 -5.42 17.74
N ILE A 22 -6.10 -6.68 17.66
CA ILE A 22 -7.11 -7.10 16.69
C ILE A 22 -8.39 -6.30 16.88
N ILE A 23 -8.91 -6.24 18.11
CA ILE A 23 -10.12 -5.46 18.44
C ILE A 23 -9.93 -3.98 18.12
N PHE A 24 -8.79 -3.40 18.44
CA PHE A 24 -8.46 -2.02 18.12
C PHE A 24 -8.52 -1.75 16.59
N TYR A 25 -7.93 -2.62 15.78
CA TYR A 25 -7.98 -2.46 14.31
C TYR A 25 -9.39 -2.65 13.74
N LEU A 26 -10.17 -3.58 14.27
CA LEU A 26 -11.56 -3.76 13.85
C LEU A 26 -12.41 -2.53 14.19
N HIS A 27 -12.26 -1.95 15.38
CA HIS A 27 -12.93 -0.70 15.74
C HIS A 27 -12.49 0.48 14.86
N GLN A 28 -11.23 0.56 14.45
CA GLN A 28 -10.80 1.57 13.47
C GLN A 28 -11.56 1.43 12.15
N LEU A 29 -11.66 0.22 11.60
CA LEU A 29 -12.41 -0.03 10.36
C LEU A 29 -13.89 0.35 10.49
N ILE A 30 -14.51 0.07 11.64
CA ILE A 30 -15.90 0.43 11.95
C ILE A 30 -16.06 1.96 12.01
N ASN A 31 -15.21 2.64 12.78
CA ASN A 31 -15.28 4.09 12.96
C ASN A 31 -15.04 4.88 11.66
N ASP A 32 -14.15 4.36 10.82
CA ASP A 32 -13.82 4.97 9.52
C ASP A 32 -14.89 4.64 8.45
N GLY A 33 -15.83 3.73 8.74
CA GLY A 33 -16.80 3.25 7.76
C GLY A 33 -16.15 2.58 6.55
N GLU A 34 -15.05 1.85 6.78
CA GLU A 34 -14.24 1.27 5.72
C GLU A 34 -14.97 0.09 5.06
N ARG A 35 -14.98 0.10 3.73
CA ARG A 35 -15.57 -1.00 2.96
C ARG A 35 -14.65 -2.20 2.97
N VAL A 36 -15.21 -3.35 3.35
CA VAL A 36 -14.51 -4.62 3.46
C VAL A 36 -15.05 -5.61 2.43
N SER A 37 -14.16 -6.24 1.68
CA SER A 37 -14.49 -7.35 0.79
C SER A 37 -14.36 -8.65 1.56
N VAL A 38 -15.44 -9.43 1.61
CA VAL A 38 -15.45 -10.79 2.15
C VAL A 38 -15.35 -11.75 0.96
N ILE A 39 -14.24 -12.45 0.88
CA ILE A 39 -13.90 -13.39 -0.21
C ILE A 39 -14.05 -14.80 0.33
N PHE A 40 -14.78 -15.64 -0.37
CA PHE A 40 -15.09 -17.02 0.03
C PHE A 40 -15.20 -17.94 -1.19
N ASP A 41 -15.56 -19.20 -0.99
CA ASP A 41 -15.62 -20.21 -2.07
C ASP A 41 -14.32 -20.24 -2.89
N SER A 42 -13.20 -20.45 -2.20
CA SER A 42 -11.85 -20.50 -2.83
C SER A 42 -11.50 -19.27 -3.68
N GLY A 43 -12.11 -18.11 -3.38
CA GLY A 43 -11.86 -16.85 -4.09
C GLY A 43 -12.82 -16.56 -5.26
N ASN A 44 -13.79 -17.44 -5.51
CA ASN A 44 -14.75 -17.30 -6.63
C ASN A 44 -15.88 -16.31 -6.32
N GLU A 45 -16.21 -16.13 -5.04
CA GLU A 45 -17.32 -15.28 -4.60
C GLU A 45 -16.81 -14.14 -3.70
N THR A 46 -17.47 -12.99 -3.80
CA THR A 46 -17.15 -11.82 -2.98
C THR A 46 -18.40 -11.08 -2.57
N VAL A 47 -18.49 -10.70 -1.30
CA VAL A 47 -19.49 -9.77 -0.76
C VAL A 47 -18.79 -8.52 -0.27
N LEU A 48 -19.27 -7.36 -0.69
CA LEU A 48 -18.81 -6.06 -0.17
C LEU A 48 -19.72 -5.66 1.00
N THR A 49 -19.10 -5.33 2.14
CA THR A 49 -19.79 -5.06 3.39
C THR A 49 -19.12 -3.93 4.19
N LEU A 50 -19.74 -3.58 5.32
CA LEU A 50 -19.19 -2.73 6.37
C LEU A 50 -19.16 -3.52 7.69
N LEU A 51 -18.10 -3.37 8.47
CA LEU A 51 -18.11 -3.84 9.84
C LEU A 51 -19.01 -2.93 10.68
N LEU A 52 -19.85 -3.51 11.53
CA LEU A 52 -20.85 -2.76 12.30
C LEU A 52 -20.51 -2.69 13.76
N ASP A 53 -20.04 -3.80 14.36
CA ASP A 53 -19.76 -3.88 15.78
C ASP A 53 -18.82 -5.03 16.13
N VAL A 54 -18.18 -4.93 17.28
CA VAL A 54 -17.37 -5.96 17.91
C VAL A 54 -17.96 -6.27 19.28
N ASP A 55 -18.59 -7.42 19.42
CA ASP A 55 -19.03 -7.95 20.71
C ASP A 55 -17.85 -8.69 21.37
N GLU A 56 -17.16 -7.99 22.26
CA GLU A 56 -16.01 -8.53 22.97
C GLU A 56 -16.40 -9.63 23.97
N ALA A 57 -17.61 -9.56 24.56
CA ALA A 57 -18.08 -10.51 25.54
C ALA A 57 -18.41 -11.87 24.90
N GLU A 58 -19.09 -11.85 23.77
CA GLU A 58 -19.46 -13.05 23.01
C GLU A 58 -18.38 -13.46 21.99
N ASN A 59 -17.31 -12.68 21.85
CA ASN A 59 -16.22 -12.93 20.88
C ASN A 59 -16.69 -12.92 19.43
N MET A 60 -17.55 -11.97 19.07
CA MET A 60 -18.19 -11.92 17.76
C MET A 60 -17.91 -10.60 17.03
N LEU A 61 -17.76 -10.68 15.71
CA LEU A 61 -17.73 -9.57 14.78
C LEU A 61 -19.06 -9.51 14.07
N ILE A 62 -19.69 -8.34 14.04
CA ILE A 62 -20.95 -8.09 13.34
C ILE A 62 -20.66 -7.24 12.12
N PHE A 63 -21.22 -7.62 10.96
CA PHE A 63 -21.05 -6.90 9.72
C PHE A 63 -22.33 -6.87 8.87
N ASP A 64 -22.43 -5.88 8.00
CA ASP A 64 -23.67 -5.55 7.30
C ASP A 64 -24.06 -6.62 6.27
N TRP A 65 -25.36 -6.74 6.05
CA TRP A 65 -25.92 -7.64 5.05
C TRP A 65 -25.61 -7.13 3.65
N GLY A 66 -24.97 -7.95 2.82
CA GLY A 66 -24.57 -7.56 1.46
C GLY A 66 -25.76 -7.29 0.54
N GLY A 67 -25.50 -6.55 -0.54
CA GLY A 67 -26.53 -6.14 -1.48
C GLY A 67 -27.15 -7.28 -2.33
N SER A 68 -26.50 -8.46 -2.41
CA SER A 68 -26.95 -9.62 -3.19
C SER A 68 -27.42 -10.74 -2.29
N GLU A 69 -28.71 -11.04 -2.30
CA GLU A 69 -29.29 -12.13 -1.51
C GLU A 69 -28.70 -13.50 -1.89
N THR A 70 -28.40 -13.72 -3.18
CA THR A 70 -27.77 -14.97 -3.63
C THR A 70 -26.37 -15.14 -3.05
N SER A 71 -25.55 -14.12 -3.10
CA SER A 71 -24.20 -14.15 -2.54
C SER A 71 -24.23 -14.25 -1.01
N ASN A 72 -25.20 -13.59 -0.36
CA ASN A 72 -25.38 -13.68 1.09
C ASN A 72 -25.71 -15.11 1.53
N ARG A 73 -26.59 -15.82 0.83
CA ARG A 73 -26.90 -17.22 1.13
C ARG A 73 -25.71 -18.16 0.94
N LYS A 74 -24.90 -17.92 -0.10
CA LYS A 74 -23.67 -18.68 -0.32
C LYS A 74 -22.66 -18.42 0.80
N LEU A 75 -22.54 -17.17 1.24
CA LEU A 75 -21.65 -16.78 2.34
C LEU A 75 -22.00 -17.50 3.66
N LEU A 76 -23.29 -17.64 3.97
CA LEU A 76 -23.76 -18.41 5.14
C LEU A 76 -23.43 -19.91 5.07
N GLN A 77 -23.12 -20.44 3.90
CA GLN A 77 -22.76 -21.85 3.70
C GLN A 77 -21.23 -22.06 3.63
N SER A 78 -20.47 -20.97 3.70
CA SER A 78 -19.00 -21.04 3.63
C SER A 78 -18.39 -21.38 4.98
N ASP A 79 -17.48 -22.34 4.98
CA ASP A 79 -16.74 -22.75 6.18
C ASP A 79 -15.58 -21.80 6.49
N HIS A 80 -15.15 -21.00 5.52
CA HIS A 80 -14.00 -20.11 5.66
C HIS A 80 -14.12 -18.88 4.78
N SER A 81 -13.85 -17.72 5.34
CA SER A 81 -13.95 -16.43 4.65
C SER A 81 -12.77 -15.53 4.95
N TYR A 82 -12.31 -14.81 3.92
CA TYR A 82 -11.23 -13.83 4.01
C TYR A 82 -11.80 -12.42 3.91
N PHE A 83 -11.48 -11.60 4.88
CA PHE A 83 -11.84 -10.19 4.91
C PHE A 83 -10.64 -9.36 4.46
N VAL A 84 -10.84 -8.50 3.47
CA VAL A 84 -9.77 -7.68 2.87
C VAL A 84 -10.26 -6.26 2.67
N CYS A 85 -9.46 -5.29 3.12
CA CYS A 85 -9.67 -3.86 2.86
C CYS A 85 -8.32 -3.14 2.76
N ALA A 86 -8.35 -1.86 2.38
CA ALA A 86 -7.12 -1.09 2.22
C ALA A 86 -7.30 0.38 2.67
N PRO A 87 -7.66 0.62 3.94
CA PRO A 87 -7.78 1.98 4.46
C PRO A 87 -6.47 2.74 4.28
N HIS A 88 -6.58 3.96 3.75
CA HIS A 88 -5.43 4.82 3.47
C HIS A 88 -4.30 4.13 2.65
N GLY A 89 -4.66 3.12 1.83
CA GLY A 89 -3.70 2.38 1.01
C GLY A 89 -2.90 1.31 1.76
N VAL A 90 -3.20 1.05 3.03
CA VAL A 90 -2.61 -0.03 3.83
C VAL A 90 -3.51 -1.25 3.75
N LYS A 91 -3.02 -2.34 3.15
CA LYS A 91 -3.80 -3.58 3.05
C LYS A 91 -3.95 -4.20 4.43
N ASN A 92 -5.21 -4.42 4.83
CA ASN A 92 -5.60 -5.19 6.01
C ASN A 92 -6.27 -6.48 5.55
N GLN A 93 -6.01 -7.58 6.24
CA GLN A 93 -6.64 -8.86 5.98
C GLN A 93 -6.73 -9.71 7.23
N PHE A 94 -7.81 -10.46 7.35
CA PHE A 94 -7.99 -11.49 8.36
C PHE A 94 -8.93 -12.57 7.83
N SER A 95 -8.99 -13.71 8.49
CA SER A 95 -9.89 -14.80 8.12
C SER A 95 -10.73 -15.22 9.33
N THR A 96 -11.93 -15.71 9.01
CA THR A 96 -12.86 -16.26 9.99
C THR A 96 -13.44 -17.59 9.50
N GLY A 97 -14.01 -18.35 10.40
CA GLY A 97 -14.77 -19.57 10.09
C GLY A 97 -16.22 -19.27 9.69
N LEU A 98 -17.12 -20.04 10.30
CA LEU A 98 -18.56 -19.97 10.01
C LEU A 98 -19.15 -18.59 10.25
N ILE A 99 -20.09 -18.22 9.36
CA ILE A 99 -20.83 -16.98 9.41
C ILE A 99 -22.30 -17.29 9.66
N TYR A 100 -22.93 -16.51 10.50
CA TYR A 100 -24.31 -16.68 10.93
C TYR A 100 -25.13 -15.45 10.57
N GLU A 101 -26.41 -15.65 10.25
CA GLU A 101 -27.38 -14.57 10.14
C GLU A 101 -27.83 -14.14 11.54
N VAL A 102 -27.81 -12.83 11.80
CA VAL A 102 -28.27 -12.22 13.05
C VAL A 102 -29.13 -10.99 12.78
N THR A 103 -29.84 -10.53 13.80
CA THR A 103 -30.52 -9.23 13.75
C THR A 103 -29.74 -8.23 14.58
N PHE A 104 -29.20 -7.19 13.94
CA PHE A 104 -28.49 -6.09 14.58
C PHE A 104 -29.25 -4.79 14.34
N GLN A 105 -29.59 -4.05 15.39
CA GLN A 105 -30.35 -2.79 15.31
C GLN A 105 -31.61 -2.88 14.42
N LYS A 106 -32.36 -3.97 14.57
CA LYS A 106 -33.59 -4.28 13.80
C LYS A 106 -33.39 -4.53 12.28
N ARG A 107 -32.16 -4.78 11.85
CA ARG A 107 -31.82 -5.14 10.46
C ARG A 107 -31.11 -6.48 10.42
N ARG A 108 -31.19 -7.14 9.28
CA ARG A 108 -30.41 -8.35 9.02
C ARG A 108 -28.94 -7.97 8.97
N ALA A 109 -28.11 -8.76 9.60
CA ALA A 109 -26.67 -8.63 9.58
C ALA A 109 -26.03 -10.02 9.63
N PHE A 110 -24.74 -10.06 9.40
CA PHE A 110 -23.92 -11.25 9.62
C PHE A 110 -23.18 -11.15 10.92
N SER A 111 -22.88 -12.32 11.51
CA SER A 111 -22.00 -12.46 12.65
C SER A 111 -21.03 -13.60 12.44
N THR A 112 -19.80 -13.44 12.90
CA THR A 112 -18.77 -14.48 12.90
C THR A 112 -17.89 -14.32 14.12
N ARG A 113 -17.12 -15.36 14.49
CA ARG A 113 -16.13 -15.23 15.56
C ARG A 113 -15.04 -14.23 15.17
N LEU A 114 -14.52 -13.52 16.17
CA LEU A 114 -13.36 -12.64 15.96
C LEU A 114 -12.17 -13.47 15.44
N PRO A 115 -11.37 -12.91 14.53
CA PRO A 115 -10.23 -13.60 13.95
C PRO A 115 -9.14 -13.85 15.01
N ASP A 116 -8.42 -14.96 14.87
CA ASP A 116 -7.27 -15.29 15.70
C ASP A 116 -6.02 -14.52 15.28
N HIS A 117 -5.98 -14.08 14.01
CA HIS A 117 -4.86 -13.35 13.42
C HIS A 117 -5.37 -12.19 12.57
N TYR A 118 -4.65 -11.08 12.64
CA TYR A 118 -4.92 -9.89 11.83
C TYR A 118 -3.63 -9.41 11.18
N THR A 119 -3.63 -9.29 9.86
CA THR A 119 -2.47 -8.83 9.08
C THR A 119 -2.70 -7.42 8.59
N ARG A 120 -1.79 -6.50 8.93
CA ARG A 120 -1.78 -5.12 8.47
C ARG A 120 -0.48 -4.83 7.73
N LEU A 121 -0.52 -4.84 6.40
CA LEU A 121 0.65 -4.75 5.53
C LEU A 121 1.19 -3.32 5.41
N GLN A 122 1.63 -2.76 6.52
CA GLN A 122 2.31 -1.47 6.56
C GLN A 122 3.82 -1.66 6.32
N ARG A 123 4.22 -1.88 5.08
CA ARG A 123 5.63 -2.07 4.68
C ARG A 123 6.43 -0.77 4.61
N ARG A 124 5.75 0.39 4.56
CA ARG A 124 6.38 1.69 4.36
C ARG A 124 6.57 2.37 5.70
N GLU A 125 7.80 2.57 6.07
CA GLU A 125 8.17 3.34 7.27
C GLU A 125 8.00 4.84 7.04
N PHE A 126 8.25 5.29 5.80
CA PHE A 126 8.19 6.70 5.43
C PHE A 126 7.04 7.00 4.50
N PHE A 127 6.41 8.14 4.73
CA PHE A 127 5.42 8.69 3.82
C PHE A 127 6.05 8.94 2.44
N ARG A 128 5.34 8.57 1.38
CA ARG A 128 5.74 8.80 -0.01
C ARG A 128 4.89 9.89 -0.62
N LEU A 129 5.55 10.91 -1.13
CA LEU A 129 4.91 11.99 -1.87
C LEU A 129 4.94 11.67 -3.35
N VAL A 130 3.76 11.52 -3.95
CA VAL A 130 3.63 11.42 -5.42
C VAL A 130 3.85 12.81 -5.99
N LEU A 131 4.77 12.93 -6.95
CA LEU A 131 5.17 14.22 -7.51
C LEU A 131 4.33 14.56 -8.75
N PRO A 132 3.72 15.77 -8.79
CA PRO A 132 3.11 16.26 -10.02
C PRO A 132 4.15 16.39 -11.13
N MET A 133 3.75 16.24 -12.39
CA MET A 133 4.68 16.21 -13.53
C MET A 133 5.62 17.43 -13.58
N THR A 134 5.14 18.60 -13.20
CA THR A 134 5.90 19.85 -13.17
C THR A 134 6.97 19.92 -12.07
N ARG A 135 6.90 19.04 -11.08
CA ARG A 135 7.79 19.01 -9.91
C ARG A 135 8.69 17.77 -9.85
N ARG A 136 8.67 16.92 -10.87
CA ARG A 136 9.49 15.72 -10.94
C ARG A 136 10.96 16.07 -11.14
N PRO A 137 11.84 15.73 -10.19
CA PRO A 137 13.28 15.94 -10.36
C PRO A 137 13.84 14.95 -11.38
N PRO A 138 14.82 15.36 -12.22
CA PRO A 138 15.63 14.43 -12.98
C PRO A 138 16.52 13.64 -12.00
N CYS A 139 16.71 12.37 -12.29
CA CYS A 139 17.66 11.49 -11.64
C CYS A 139 18.61 10.94 -12.71
N VAL A 140 19.87 11.33 -12.63
CA VAL A 140 20.91 10.95 -13.58
C VAL A 140 21.84 9.94 -12.93
N ILE A 141 22.04 8.79 -13.60
CA ILE A 141 22.90 7.72 -13.11
C ILE A 141 23.90 7.38 -14.19
N GLN A 142 25.18 7.51 -13.88
CA GLN A 142 26.28 7.16 -14.76
C GLN A 142 26.95 5.89 -14.27
N GLN A 143 26.89 4.84 -15.07
CA GLN A 143 27.56 3.58 -14.78
C GLN A 143 28.73 3.39 -15.76
N GLU A 144 29.83 2.88 -15.25
CA GLU A 144 31.00 2.60 -16.09
C GLU A 144 30.66 1.58 -17.19
N GLY A 145 31.00 1.90 -18.43
CA GLY A 145 30.75 1.04 -19.58
C GLY A 145 29.28 0.93 -20.04
N LYS A 146 28.34 1.70 -19.43
CA LYS A 146 26.92 1.71 -19.81
C LYS A 146 26.45 3.12 -20.21
N PRO A 147 25.37 3.23 -20.99
CA PRO A 147 24.74 4.51 -21.28
C PRO A 147 24.28 5.21 -20.01
N VAL A 148 24.33 6.53 -20.01
CA VAL A 148 23.80 7.35 -18.92
C VAL A 148 22.29 7.17 -18.83
N LEU A 149 21.80 6.82 -17.62
CA LEU A 149 20.38 6.71 -17.36
C LEU A 149 19.82 8.08 -16.93
N ASN A 150 18.87 8.59 -17.70
CA ASN A 150 18.14 9.81 -17.37
C ASN A 150 16.71 9.45 -16.98
N LEU A 151 16.46 9.38 -15.68
CA LEU A 151 15.19 9.00 -15.10
C LEU A 151 14.43 10.23 -14.60
N SER A 152 13.11 10.12 -14.51
CA SER A 152 12.25 11.13 -13.88
C SER A 152 11.71 10.58 -12.56
N VAL A 153 11.98 11.26 -11.43
CA VAL A 153 11.46 10.85 -10.12
C VAL A 153 9.96 11.13 -10.07
N VAL A 154 9.17 10.10 -9.79
CA VAL A 154 7.69 10.18 -9.79
C VAL A 154 7.08 10.12 -8.40
N ASP A 155 7.76 9.50 -7.44
CA ASP A 155 7.45 9.64 -6.02
C ASP A 155 8.75 9.64 -5.19
N ILE A 156 8.69 10.27 -4.03
CA ILE A 156 9.84 10.47 -3.15
C ILE A 156 9.44 10.35 -1.68
N SER A 157 10.35 9.82 -0.88
CA SER A 157 10.27 9.78 0.58
C SER A 157 11.66 9.98 1.18
N ILE A 158 11.78 10.00 2.50
CA ILE A 158 13.09 9.99 3.17
C ILE A 158 13.81 8.65 2.96
N GLY A 159 13.08 7.54 2.79
CA GLY A 159 13.69 6.21 2.59
C GLY A 159 14.06 5.88 1.14
N GLY A 160 13.59 6.65 0.14
CA GLY A 160 13.86 6.30 -1.26
C GLY A 160 13.00 7.03 -2.27
N VAL A 161 13.14 6.61 -3.53
CA VAL A 161 12.44 7.20 -4.68
C VAL A 161 11.84 6.13 -5.59
N ALA A 162 10.79 6.48 -6.32
CA ALA A 162 10.45 5.80 -7.55
C ALA A 162 10.76 6.69 -8.74
N ALA A 163 11.35 6.10 -9.78
CA ALA A 163 11.73 6.82 -11.00
C ALA A 163 11.29 6.07 -12.26
N GLU A 164 11.05 6.80 -13.32
CA GLU A 164 10.57 6.28 -14.60
C GLU A 164 11.54 6.62 -15.73
N LEU A 165 11.74 5.65 -16.64
CA LEU A 165 12.41 5.80 -17.92
C LEU A 165 11.37 5.70 -19.03
N PRO A 166 11.06 6.80 -19.76
CA PRO A 166 10.21 6.74 -20.95
C PRO A 166 10.85 5.90 -22.05
N GLY A 167 10.04 5.13 -22.76
CA GLY A 167 10.50 4.24 -23.83
C GLY A 167 10.73 2.80 -23.37
N GLY A 168 10.75 2.55 -22.07
CA GLY A 168 11.00 1.20 -21.53
C GLY A 168 12.44 0.73 -21.65
N GLY A 169 12.68 -0.57 -21.41
CA GLY A 169 13.98 -1.19 -21.67
C GLY A 169 15.06 -0.88 -20.62
N LEU A 170 14.68 -0.50 -19.40
CA LEU A 170 15.64 -0.30 -18.32
C LEU A 170 16.19 -1.65 -17.84
N ASP A 171 17.49 -1.88 -18.13
CA ASP A 171 18.20 -3.08 -17.72
C ASP A 171 18.83 -2.92 -16.34
N VAL A 172 18.04 -3.28 -15.31
CA VAL A 172 18.47 -3.29 -13.90
C VAL A 172 17.88 -4.52 -13.19
N GLU A 173 18.56 -5.02 -12.16
CA GLU A 173 18.13 -6.18 -11.38
C GLU A 173 17.65 -5.75 -9.99
N LEU A 174 16.79 -6.58 -9.39
CA LEU A 174 16.38 -6.41 -7.99
C LEU A 174 17.61 -6.59 -7.08
N GLY A 175 17.76 -5.68 -6.10
CA GLY A 175 18.91 -5.66 -5.20
C GLY A 175 20.15 -4.96 -5.78
N GLN A 176 20.18 -4.66 -7.08
CA GLN A 176 21.30 -3.94 -7.70
C GLN A 176 21.48 -2.56 -7.08
N ILE A 177 22.75 -2.16 -6.85
CA ILE A 177 23.10 -0.82 -6.41
C ILE A 177 23.47 0.03 -7.63
N LEU A 178 22.76 1.13 -7.80
CA LEU A 178 23.00 2.15 -8.78
C LEU A 178 23.78 3.28 -8.08
N SER A 179 25.10 3.28 -8.26
CA SER A 179 25.97 4.17 -7.51
C SER A 179 25.94 5.61 -8.06
N LYS A 180 26.13 6.58 -7.16
CA LYS A 180 26.29 8.01 -7.46
C LYS A 180 25.13 8.58 -8.31
N ALA A 181 23.89 8.14 -7.99
CA ALA A 181 22.70 8.72 -8.58
C ALA A 181 22.58 10.19 -8.16
N ARG A 182 22.46 11.08 -9.13
CA ARG A 182 22.32 12.53 -8.91
C ARG A 182 20.87 12.93 -9.10
N ILE A 183 20.22 13.41 -8.04
CA ILE A 183 18.85 13.89 -8.06
C ILE A 183 18.86 15.39 -7.86
N ASP A 184 18.38 16.13 -8.86
CA ASP A 184 18.31 17.60 -8.82
C ASP A 184 17.01 18.08 -8.17
N LEU A 185 17.09 18.48 -6.90
CA LEU A 185 15.97 19.03 -6.13
C LEU A 185 15.72 20.54 -6.42
N LYS A 186 16.19 21.02 -7.55
CA LYS A 186 16.06 22.42 -8.01
C LYS A 186 16.68 23.43 -7.03
N THR A 187 15.87 24.36 -6.51
CA THR A 187 16.34 25.44 -5.60
C THR A 187 16.98 24.96 -4.30
N ILE A 188 16.74 23.69 -3.92
CA ILE A 188 17.28 23.11 -2.70
C ILE A 188 18.70 22.55 -2.92
N GLY A 189 19.00 22.21 -4.18
CA GLY A 189 20.30 21.67 -4.58
C GLY A 189 20.21 20.24 -5.12
N THR A 190 21.35 19.68 -5.43
CA THR A 190 21.48 18.30 -5.93
C THR A 190 21.96 17.39 -4.82
N ILE A 191 21.34 16.23 -4.68
CA ILE A 191 21.85 15.14 -3.83
C ILE A 191 22.53 14.09 -4.71
N GLU A 192 23.63 13.53 -4.25
CA GLU A 192 24.32 12.39 -4.85
C GLU A 192 24.32 11.23 -3.88
N VAL A 193 23.67 10.13 -4.25
CA VAL A 193 23.41 9.00 -3.34
C VAL A 193 23.37 7.69 -4.12
N ASP A 194 23.74 6.61 -3.46
CA ASP A 194 23.57 5.27 -4.01
C ASP A 194 22.12 4.82 -3.84
N LEU A 195 21.57 4.19 -4.89
CA LEU A 195 20.20 3.69 -4.93
C LEU A 195 20.21 2.17 -5.02
N GLN A 196 19.54 1.48 -4.10
CA GLN A 196 19.31 0.05 -4.20
C GLN A 196 17.95 -0.22 -4.83
N VAL A 197 17.92 -0.97 -5.93
CA VAL A 197 16.68 -1.34 -6.63
C VAL A 197 15.87 -2.32 -5.79
N CYS A 198 14.68 -1.88 -5.32
CA CYS A 198 13.76 -2.68 -4.50
C CYS A 198 12.56 -3.21 -5.30
N ASN A 199 12.23 -2.54 -6.41
CA ASN A 199 11.10 -2.95 -7.26
C ASN A 199 11.36 -2.50 -8.70
N ARG A 200 10.82 -3.28 -9.65
CA ARG A 200 10.89 -3.00 -11.09
C ARG A 200 9.56 -3.39 -11.74
N ALA A 201 9.08 -2.55 -12.64
CA ALA A 201 7.87 -2.81 -13.41
C ALA A 201 7.94 -2.14 -14.78
N GLU A 202 7.39 -2.80 -15.80
CA GLU A 202 7.07 -2.19 -17.08
C GLU A 202 5.59 -1.80 -17.06
N ILE A 203 5.30 -0.53 -17.33
CA ILE A 203 3.95 0.02 -17.35
C ILE A 203 3.66 0.69 -18.69
N GLN A 204 2.38 0.92 -18.98
CA GLN A 204 1.97 1.67 -20.19
C GLN A 204 1.46 3.05 -19.78
N ARG A 205 1.96 4.09 -20.40
CA ARG A 205 1.44 5.47 -20.28
C ARG A 205 1.14 6.04 -21.65
N GLY A 206 -0.14 6.33 -21.90
CA GLY A 206 -0.57 6.84 -23.22
C GLY A 206 -0.18 5.92 -24.37
N GLY A 207 -0.22 4.61 -24.17
CA GLY A 207 0.14 3.60 -25.17
C GLY A 207 1.64 3.41 -25.37
N LYS A 208 2.51 4.09 -24.61
CA LYS A 208 3.96 3.95 -24.68
C LYS A 208 4.50 3.16 -23.50
N PRO A 209 5.49 2.27 -23.71
CA PRO A 209 6.14 1.55 -22.61
C PRO A 209 6.95 2.53 -21.75
N VAL A 210 6.94 2.29 -20.45
CA VAL A 210 7.71 3.03 -19.44
C VAL A 210 8.25 2.04 -18.42
N SER A 211 9.56 2.00 -18.26
CA SER A 211 10.17 1.26 -17.15
C SER A 211 10.09 2.09 -15.88
N ARG A 212 9.59 1.49 -14.81
CA ARG A 212 9.53 2.10 -13.48
C ARG A 212 10.33 1.28 -12.49
N ILE A 213 11.18 1.96 -11.72
CA ILE A 213 11.92 1.36 -10.60
C ILE A 213 11.56 2.07 -9.30
N GLY A 214 11.51 1.29 -8.22
CA GLY A 214 11.47 1.78 -6.84
C GLY A 214 12.79 1.47 -6.18
N CYS A 215 13.43 2.48 -5.60
CA CYS A 215 14.73 2.33 -4.97
C CYS A 215 14.73 2.86 -3.55
N SER A 216 15.50 2.21 -2.66
CA SER A 216 15.87 2.76 -1.35
C SER A 216 17.19 3.52 -1.45
N PHE A 217 17.33 4.56 -0.65
CA PHE A 217 18.61 5.23 -0.47
C PHE A 217 19.59 4.37 0.35
N VAL A 218 20.83 4.32 -0.09
CA VAL A 218 21.90 3.64 0.66
C VAL A 218 22.76 4.71 1.34
N LYS A 219 22.83 4.65 2.68
CA LYS A 219 23.66 5.55 3.52
C LYS A 219 23.41 7.05 3.26
N LEU A 220 22.16 7.47 3.40
CA LEU A 220 21.80 8.88 3.30
C LEU A 220 22.48 9.70 4.42
N SER A 221 23.15 10.79 4.09
CA SER A 221 23.72 11.70 5.10
C SER A 221 22.65 12.61 5.68
N HIS A 222 22.83 13.10 6.92
CA HIS A 222 21.91 14.05 7.55
C HIS A 222 21.67 15.32 6.70
N THR A 223 22.67 15.78 5.98
CA THR A 223 22.54 16.94 5.08
C THR A 223 21.57 16.63 3.93
N MET A 224 21.70 15.45 3.30
CA MET A 224 20.81 15.01 2.23
C MET A 224 19.41 14.73 2.75
N GLU A 225 19.28 14.16 3.95
CA GLU A 225 18.01 13.97 4.63
C GLU A 225 17.25 15.29 4.82
N ASN A 226 17.94 16.31 5.33
CA ASN A 226 17.39 17.64 5.49
C ASN A 226 16.97 18.28 4.15
N GLN A 227 17.78 18.11 3.09
CA GLN A 227 17.43 18.57 1.75
C GLN A 227 16.16 17.89 1.22
N LEU A 228 16.05 16.58 1.36
CA LEU A 228 14.87 15.80 0.98
C LEU A 228 13.64 16.24 1.77
N GLN A 229 13.76 16.40 3.09
CA GLN A 229 12.66 16.84 3.95
C GLN A 229 12.14 18.22 3.54
N ARG A 230 13.04 19.17 3.25
CA ARG A 230 12.68 20.50 2.74
C ARG A 230 11.96 20.39 1.39
N PHE A 231 12.47 19.60 0.45
CA PHE A 231 11.84 19.39 -0.85
C PHE A 231 10.43 18.81 -0.72
N ILE A 232 10.26 17.76 0.10
CA ILE A 232 8.95 17.14 0.34
C ILE A 232 7.97 18.16 0.93
N THR A 233 8.40 18.94 1.93
CA THR A 233 7.59 19.97 2.59
C THR A 233 7.17 21.07 1.62
N ASP A 234 8.08 21.53 0.77
CA ASP A 234 7.78 22.58 -0.20
C ASP A 234 6.76 22.12 -1.24
N VAL A 235 6.92 20.92 -1.78
CA VAL A 235 5.95 20.36 -2.73
C VAL A 235 4.58 20.16 -2.07
N GLN A 236 4.52 19.64 -0.83
CA GLN A 236 3.26 19.48 -0.11
C GLN A 236 2.56 20.82 0.14
N ARG A 237 3.31 21.88 0.45
CA ARG A 237 2.76 23.22 0.65
C ARG A 237 2.16 23.77 -0.63
N GLU A 238 2.86 23.64 -1.76
CA GLU A 238 2.37 24.06 -3.07
C GLU A 238 1.10 23.30 -3.49
N GLU A 239 1.06 21.99 -3.27
CA GLU A 239 -0.13 21.18 -3.60
C GLU A 239 -1.34 21.58 -2.75
N ARG A 240 -1.14 21.82 -1.44
CA ARG A 240 -2.23 22.33 -0.56
C ARG A 240 -2.73 23.69 -1.00
N ALA A 241 -1.84 24.59 -1.40
CA ALA A 241 -2.24 25.91 -1.90
C ALA A 241 -3.05 25.83 -3.19
N ARG A 242 -2.77 24.83 -4.05
CA ARG A 242 -3.54 24.59 -5.29
C ARG A 242 -4.92 23.98 -5.06
N LEU A 243 -5.07 23.18 -4.01
CA LEU A 243 -6.34 22.51 -3.69
C LEU A 243 -7.26 23.39 -2.82
N GLY A 244 -6.73 24.43 -2.18
CA GLY A 244 -7.47 25.36 -1.33
C GLY A 244 -7.85 26.67 -2.02
N SER A 245 -7.52 26.82 -3.30
CA SER A 245 -7.96 27.90 -4.20
C SER A 245 -8.92 27.34 -5.26
#